data_bb513f56f1f671917852b93319b4adee
#
_entry.id   bb513f56f1f671917852b93319b4adee
#
_cell.length_a   1.000
_cell.length_b   1.000
_cell.length_c   1.000
_cell.angle_alpha   90.00
_cell.angle_beta   90.00
_cell.angle_gamma   90.00
#
_symmetry.space_group_name_H-M   'P 1'
#
loop_
_entity.id
_entity.type
_entity.pdbx_description
1 polymer ?
#
loop_
_entity_poly.entity_id
_entity_poly.type
_entity_poly.pdbx_seq_one_letter_code
_entity_poly.pdbx_strand_id
1 'polypeptide(L)'
;MNRQAMDLEAYVDRARRGPCFVCAFLAGHPDYAHETVFEDDHHVAFLDRWPTVPGKVLVAPKTHIEHVVRDMDEAAYARLMLVVREVALAVEAVCESERTYLYSLGSQQGNAHLHWHIAGLPSGVPYQQQQFHALMTEHGVLSVPQKEAASMAARLRDAVASRGILRRQDTTRGT
;
A
#
# COMPACT_ATOMS: atom_id res chain seq x y z
N MET A 1 -14.95 11.55 5.72
CA MET A 1 -15.10 10.67 4.55
C MET A 1 -16.22 9.67 4.83
N ASN A 2 -17.12 9.46 3.87
CA ASN A 2 -18.21 8.51 4.04
C ASN A 2 -17.69 7.09 3.83
N ARG A 3 -18.00 6.19 4.76
CA ARG A 3 -17.81 4.75 4.57
C ARG A 3 -18.98 4.17 3.80
N GLN A 4 -18.70 3.20 2.95
CA GLN A 4 -19.71 2.41 2.22
C GLN A 4 -19.43 0.92 2.43
N ALA A 5 -20.47 0.11 2.34
CA ALA A 5 -20.29 -1.34 2.34
C ALA A 5 -19.47 -1.77 1.12
N MET A 6 -18.55 -2.69 1.33
CA MET A 6 -17.79 -3.32 0.25
C MET A 6 -18.59 -4.52 -0.28
N ASP A 7 -18.67 -4.65 -1.60
CA ASP A 7 -19.16 -5.89 -2.23
C ASP A 7 -18.06 -6.96 -2.12
N LEU A 8 -18.11 -7.73 -1.03
CA LEU A 8 -17.11 -8.75 -0.74
C LEU A 8 -17.18 -9.93 -1.72
N GLU A 9 -18.35 -10.24 -2.27
CA GLU A 9 -18.51 -11.33 -3.24
C GLU A 9 -17.81 -10.96 -4.56
N ALA A 10 -18.09 -9.79 -5.09
CA ALA A 10 -17.41 -9.28 -6.30
C ALA A 10 -15.91 -9.12 -6.09
N TYR A 11 -15.48 -8.69 -4.89
CA TYR A 11 -14.06 -8.60 -4.56
C TYR A 11 -13.37 -9.97 -4.56
N VAL A 12 -13.96 -10.96 -3.90
CA VAL A 12 -13.43 -12.34 -3.85
C VAL A 12 -13.36 -12.95 -5.24
N ASP A 13 -14.41 -12.77 -6.06
CA ASP A 13 -14.41 -13.25 -7.43
C ASP A 13 -13.28 -12.63 -8.26
N ARG A 14 -13.12 -11.32 -8.20
CA ARG A 14 -12.03 -10.60 -8.84
C ARG A 14 -10.65 -11.07 -8.37
N ALA A 15 -10.46 -11.26 -7.06
CA ALA A 15 -9.18 -11.69 -6.48
C ALA A 15 -8.81 -13.13 -6.87
N ARG A 16 -9.79 -14.02 -7.02
CA ARG A 16 -9.57 -15.45 -7.31
C ARG A 16 -9.51 -15.78 -8.79
N ARG A 17 -10.25 -15.05 -9.63
CA ARG A 17 -10.37 -15.34 -11.07
C ARG A 17 -9.68 -14.32 -11.95
N GLY A 18 -9.39 -13.14 -11.42
CA GLY A 18 -8.67 -12.09 -12.14
C GLY A 18 -7.16 -12.34 -12.22
N PRO A 19 -6.45 -11.55 -13.03
CA PRO A 19 -4.99 -11.56 -13.01
C PRO A 19 -4.45 -11.04 -11.68
N CYS A 20 -3.16 -11.29 -11.42
CA CYS A 20 -2.45 -10.66 -10.31
C CYS A 20 -2.59 -9.14 -10.40
N PHE A 21 -3.17 -8.52 -9.37
CA PHE A 21 -3.50 -7.08 -9.39
C PHE A 21 -2.27 -6.19 -9.49
N VAL A 22 -1.14 -6.56 -8.84
CA VAL A 22 0.12 -5.82 -8.93
C VAL A 22 0.72 -5.95 -10.33
N CYS A 23 0.78 -7.17 -10.88
CA CYS A 23 1.33 -7.38 -12.23
C CYS A 23 0.47 -6.68 -13.29
N ALA A 24 -0.85 -6.72 -13.17
CA ALA A 24 -1.76 -6.03 -14.08
C ALA A 24 -1.61 -4.49 -13.99
N PHE A 25 -1.46 -3.96 -12.77
CA PHE A 25 -1.17 -2.54 -12.55
C PHE A 25 0.14 -2.13 -13.22
N LEU A 26 1.23 -2.87 -12.99
CA LEU A 26 2.54 -2.60 -13.59
C LEU A 26 2.53 -2.72 -15.13
N ALA A 27 1.68 -3.58 -15.66
CA ALA A 27 1.46 -3.71 -17.11
C ALA A 27 0.54 -2.62 -17.70
N GLY A 28 0.03 -1.70 -16.89
CA GLY A 28 -0.84 -0.62 -17.33
C GLY A 28 -2.27 -1.06 -17.67
N HIS A 29 -2.76 -2.18 -17.10
CA HIS A 29 -4.11 -2.65 -17.36
C HIS A 29 -5.15 -1.66 -16.78
N PRO A 30 -6.11 -1.14 -17.59
CA PRO A 30 -6.98 -0.03 -17.17
C PRO A 30 -7.85 -0.37 -15.95
N ASP A 31 -8.34 -1.62 -15.83
CA ASP A 31 -9.17 -2.04 -14.70
C ASP A 31 -8.38 -2.19 -13.39
N TYR A 32 -7.05 -2.16 -13.47
CA TYR A 32 -6.12 -2.28 -12.33
C TYR A 32 -5.29 -1.00 -12.13
N ALA A 33 -5.74 0.12 -12.69
CA ALA A 33 -5.08 1.41 -12.48
C ALA A 33 -5.14 1.84 -11.00
N HIS A 34 -4.02 2.35 -10.51
CA HIS A 34 -3.86 2.91 -9.16
C HIS A 34 -3.06 4.22 -9.22
N GLU A 35 -3.26 5.07 -8.22
CA GLU A 35 -2.44 6.26 -8.03
C GLU A 35 -1.08 5.90 -7.42
N THR A 36 -0.01 6.02 -8.18
CA THR A 36 1.35 5.74 -7.74
C THR A 36 1.82 6.79 -6.73
N VAL A 37 2.42 6.34 -5.63
CA VAL A 37 3.02 7.16 -4.56
C VAL A 37 4.54 7.14 -4.66
N PHE A 38 5.13 6.00 -4.97
CA PHE A 38 6.58 5.84 -5.13
C PHE A 38 6.86 4.70 -6.12
N GLU A 39 7.96 4.81 -6.84
CA GLU A 39 8.43 3.77 -7.73
C GLU A 39 9.95 3.86 -7.88
N ASP A 40 10.62 2.70 -7.80
CA ASP A 40 12.04 2.52 -8.14
C ASP A 40 12.21 1.30 -9.08
N ASP A 41 13.43 0.87 -9.32
CA ASP A 41 13.72 -0.28 -10.19
C ASP A 41 13.12 -1.60 -9.66
N HIS A 42 12.90 -1.71 -8.35
CA HIS A 42 12.52 -2.96 -7.67
C HIS A 42 11.15 -2.93 -6.99
N HIS A 43 10.65 -1.75 -6.64
CA HIS A 43 9.46 -1.60 -5.82
C HIS A 43 8.49 -0.58 -6.40
N VAL A 44 7.22 -0.74 -6.02
CA VAL A 44 6.16 0.22 -6.30
C VAL A 44 5.32 0.43 -5.04
N ALA A 45 4.91 1.68 -4.80
CA ALA A 45 3.92 2.03 -3.78
C ALA A 45 2.77 2.79 -4.42
N PHE A 46 1.54 2.45 -4.08
CA PHE A 46 0.34 3.03 -4.66
C PHE A 46 -0.82 3.05 -3.66
N LEU A 47 -1.79 3.93 -3.87
CA LEU A 47 -2.97 4.01 -3.01
C LEU A 47 -3.84 2.75 -3.13
N ASP A 48 -4.31 2.27 -1.98
CA ASP A 48 -5.30 1.20 -1.93
C ASP A 48 -6.60 1.67 -2.60
N ARG A 49 -7.18 0.83 -3.45
CA ARG A 49 -8.44 1.10 -4.15
C ARG A 49 -9.64 1.10 -3.20
N TRP A 50 -9.58 0.30 -2.14
CA TRP A 50 -10.62 0.15 -1.13
C TRP A 50 -10.09 0.47 0.27
N PRO A 51 -9.69 1.74 0.51
CA PRO A 51 -9.03 2.10 1.74
C PRO A 51 -10.01 2.07 2.92
N THR A 52 -9.57 1.49 4.03
CA THR A 52 -10.32 1.49 5.28
C THR A 52 -9.98 2.69 6.16
N VAL A 53 -8.86 3.34 5.89
CA VAL A 53 -8.42 4.60 6.51
C VAL A 53 -7.89 5.55 5.41
N PRO A 54 -7.88 6.87 5.66
CA PRO A 54 -7.38 7.84 4.69
C PRO A 54 -5.93 7.57 4.29
N GLY A 55 -5.62 7.72 2.99
CA GLY A 55 -4.24 7.61 2.51
C GLY A 55 -3.60 6.23 2.71
N LYS A 56 -4.38 5.15 2.83
CA LYS A 56 -3.86 3.79 2.90
C LYS A 56 -3.08 3.46 1.63
N VAL A 57 -1.82 3.00 1.79
CA VAL A 57 -0.89 2.69 0.71
C VAL A 57 -0.54 1.21 0.73
N LEU A 58 -0.36 0.64 -0.46
CA LEU A 58 0.25 -0.67 -0.67
C LEU A 58 1.67 -0.49 -1.19
N VAL A 59 2.62 -1.26 -0.66
CA VAL A 59 4.00 -1.34 -1.15
C VAL A 59 4.27 -2.77 -1.59
N ALA A 60 4.72 -2.96 -2.82
CA ALA A 60 5.01 -4.27 -3.38
C ALA A 60 6.35 -4.29 -4.11
N PRO A 61 7.06 -5.43 -4.14
CA PRO A 61 8.12 -5.64 -5.10
C PRO A 61 7.53 -5.70 -6.53
N LYS A 62 8.26 -5.23 -7.53
CA LYS A 62 7.82 -5.35 -8.93
C LYS A 62 7.89 -6.79 -9.44
N THR A 63 8.87 -7.55 -8.96
CA THR A 63 8.96 -8.99 -9.24
C THR A 63 7.84 -9.72 -8.51
N HIS A 64 7.13 -10.58 -9.22
CA HIS A 64 6.08 -11.40 -8.62
C HIS A 64 6.69 -12.42 -7.68
N ILE A 65 6.49 -12.22 -6.39
CA ILE A 65 6.81 -13.16 -5.31
C ILE A 65 5.61 -13.23 -4.37
N GLU A 66 5.49 -14.32 -3.62
CA GLU A 66 4.28 -14.61 -2.84
C GLU A 66 4.53 -14.68 -1.34
N HIS A 67 5.71 -15.13 -0.93
CA HIS A 67 6.00 -15.38 0.48
C HIS A 67 7.01 -14.38 1.04
N VAL A 68 6.58 -13.62 2.03
CA VAL A 68 7.37 -12.56 2.66
C VAL A 68 8.68 -13.04 3.30
N VAL A 69 8.72 -14.30 3.73
CA VAL A 69 9.87 -14.82 4.51
C VAL A 69 10.84 -15.61 3.62
N ARG A 70 10.37 -16.38 2.66
CA ARG A 70 11.20 -17.36 1.94
C ARG A 70 11.51 -17.03 0.48
N ASP A 71 10.78 -16.10 -0.13
CA ASP A 71 10.93 -15.81 -1.57
C ASP A 71 11.88 -14.63 -1.85
N MET A 72 12.50 -14.09 -0.80
CA MET A 72 13.51 -13.03 -0.90
C MET A 72 14.78 -13.41 -0.15
N ASP A 73 15.92 -12.97 -0.68
CA ASP A 73 17.15 -12.91 0.10
C ASP A 73 17.12 -11.76 1.12
N GLU A 74 18.05 -11.79 2.08
CA GLU A 74 18.12 -10.80 3.16
C GLU A 74 18.28 -9.36 2.64
N ALA A 75 19.04 -9.17 1.57
CA ALA A 75 19.30 -7.85 1.01
C ALA A 75 18.03 -7.29 0.32
N ALA A 76 17.30 -8.11 -0.43
CA ALA A 76 16.04 -7.73 -1.04
C ALA A 76 14.97 -7.43 0.02
N TYR A 77 14.89 -8.26 1.07
CA TYR A 77 13.99 -8.03 2.20
C TYR A 77 14.32 -6.71 2.91
N ALA A 78 15.60 -6.46 3.22
CA ALA A 78 16.01 -5.22 3.86
C ALA A 78 15.67 -3.97 3.01
N ARG A 79 15.91 -4.03 1.69
CA ARG A 79 15.54 -2.93 0.77
C ARG A 79 14.04 -2.67 0.77
N LEU A 80 13.21 -3.72 0.66
CA LEU A 80 11.77 -3.58 0.70
C LEU A 80 11.30 -2.94 2.01
N MET A 81 11.83 -3.39 3.16
CA MET A 81 11.44 -2.86 4.46
C MET A 81 11.87 -1.40 4.67
N LEU A 82 12.98 -0.97 4.05
CA LEU A 82 13.36 0.45 4.03
C LEU A 82 12.34 1.28 3.22
N VAL A 83 11.90 0.80 2.06
CA VAL A 83 10.85 1.47 1.28
C VAL A 83 9.54 1.52 2.07
N VAL A 84 9.12 0.41 2.68
CA VAL A 84 7.91 0.36 3.54
C VAL A 84 8.00 1.41 4.65
N ARG A 85 9.16 1.50 5.34
CA ARG A 85 9.38 2.48 6.40
C ARG A 85 9.25 3.92 5.91
N GLU A 86 9.89 4.27 4.81
CA GLU A 86 9.88 5.65 4.31
C GLU A 86 8.49 6.07 3.80
N VAL A 87 7.79 5.16 3.13
CA VAL A 87 6.39 5.41 2.72
C VAL A 87 5.49 5.53 3.96
N ALA A 88 5.71 4.71 5.00
CA ALA A 88 4.96 4.80 6.25
C ALA A 88 5.14 6.16 6.94
N LEU A 89 6.37 6.66 7.00
CA LEU A 89 6.65 7.99 7.54
C LEU A 89 5.98 9.12 6.73
N ALA A 90 5.87 8.95 5.41
CA ALA A 90 5.14 9.90 4.57
C ALA A 90 3.63 9.84 4.83
N VAL A 91 3.06 8.64 4.96
CA VAL A 91 1.64 8.44 5.33
C VAL A 91 1.35 9.07 6.69
N GLU A 92 2.21 8.82 7.69
CA GLU A 92 2.06 9.37 9.04
C GLU A 92 2.02 10.90 9.02
N ALA A 93 2.95 11.53 8.29
CA ALA A 93 3.04 12.98 8.21
C ALA A 93 1.88 13.61 7.40
N VAL A 94 1.50 13.01 6.26
CA VAL A 94 0.47 13.57 5.36
C VAL A 94 -0.94 13.35 5.90
N CYS A 95 -1.19 12.23 6.60
CA CYS A 95 -2.49 11.88 7.15
C CYS A 95 -2.64 12.24 8.63
N GLU A 96 -1.61 12.86 9.25
CA GLU A 96 -1.60 13.24 10.68
C GLU A 96 -2.02 12.05 11.56
N SER A 97 -1.38 10.90 11.32
CA SER A 97 -1.78 9.64 11.93
C SER A 97 -1.34 9.56 13.39
N GLU A 98 -2.24 9.17 14.28
CA GLU A 98 -1.96 8.87 15.68
C GLU A 98 -1.13 7.57 15.82
N ARG A 99 -1.40 6.59 14.94
CA ARG A 99 -0.73 5.29 14.92
C ARG A 99 -0.60 4.78 13.48
N THR A 100 0.51 4.18 13.15
CA THR A 100 0.71 3.54 11.84
C THR A 100 0.74 2.02 11.97
N TYR A 101 -0.12 1.34 11.21
CA TYR A 101 -0.16 -0.12 11.11
C TYR A 101 0.55 -0.57 9.84
N LEU A 102 1.45 -1.54 10.01
CA LEU A 102 2.18 -2.21 8.92
C LEU A 102 1.82 -3.69 8.96
N TYR A 103 1.31 -4.23 7.84
CA TYR A 103 0.94 -5.63 7.77
C TYR A 103 1.01 -6.13 6.32
N SER A 104 1.28 -7.42 6.16
CA SER A 104 1.26 -8.10 4.87
C SER A 104 0.29 -9.27 4.97
N LEU A 105 -0.76 -9.22 4.17
CA LEU A 105 -1.79 -10.25 4.08
C LEU A 105 -1.90 -10.67 2.63
N GLY A 106 -1.86 -11.97 2.41
CA GLY A 106 -2.04 -12.57 1.10
C GLY A 106 -2.66 -13.95 1.26
N SER A 107 -3.13 -14.51 0.17
CA SER A 107 -3.71 -15.84 0.15
C SER A 107 -3.28 -16.56 -1.11
N GLN A 108 -2.95 -17.85 -1.00
CA GLN A 108 -2.71 -18.70 -2.16
C GLN A 108 -3.93 -18.86 -3.08
N GLN A 109 -5.11 -18.41 -2.62
CA GLN A 109 -6.36 -18.45 -3.39
C GLN A 109 -6.69 -17.11 -4.06
N GLY A 110 -5.88 -16.06 -3.86
CA GLY A 110 -6.08 -14.74 -4.43
C GLY A 110 -5.20 -13.69 -3.73
N ASN A 111 -4.81 -12.65 -4.46
CA ASN A 111 -3.90 -11.62 -3.97
C ASN A 111 -2.56 -12.19 -3.44
N ALA A 112 -2.05 -13.22 -4.10
CA ALA A 112 -0.84 -13.91 -3.67
C ALA A 112 0.42 -13.05 -3.78
N HIS A 113 0.49 -12.12 -4.76
CA HIS A 113 1.63 -11.22 -4.91
C HIS A 113 1.90 -10.47 -3.61
N LEU A 114 3.12 -10.59 -3.10
CA LEU A 114 3.53 -9.95 -1.87
C LEU A 114 3.29 -8.45 -1.89
N HIS A 115 2.59 -7.95 -0.91
CA HIS A 115 2.40 -6.52 -0.69
C HIS A 115 2.27 -6.20 0.80
N TRP A 116 2.79 -5.05 1.18
CA TRP A 116 2.65 -4.49 2.50
C TRP A 116 1.60 -3.40 2.51
N HIS A 117 0.69 -3.47 3.45
CA HIS A 117 -0.27 -2.41 3.73
C HIS A 117 0.31 -1.42 4.73
N ILE A 118 0.15 -0.15 4.44
CA ILE A 118 0.49 0.97 5.32
C ILE A 118 -0.80 1.72 5.60
N ALA A 119 -1.25 1.69 6.84
CA ALA A 119 -2.52 2.27 7.27
C ALA A 119 -2.30 3.22 8.45
N GLY A 120 -2.44 4.51 8.21
CA GLY A 120 -2.38 5.53 9.25
C GLY A 120 -3.72 5.67 9.95
N LEU A 121 -3.78 5.35 11.26
CA LEU A 121 -4.97 5.54 12.07
C LEU A 121 -5.13 7.03 12.38
N PRO A 122 -6.26 7.68 12.01
CA PRO A 122 -6.52 9.06 12.39
C PRO A 122 -6.66 9.25 13.90
N SER A 123 -6.32 10.42 14.40
CA SER A 123 -6.54 10.78 15.80
C SER A 123 -8.02 10.77 16.18
N GLY A 124 -8.31 10.40 17.41
CA GLY A 124 -9.66 10.42 17.97
C GLY A 124 -10.54 9.22 17.60
N VAL A 125 -10.00 8.19 16.94
CA VAL A 125 -10.75 6.95 16.72
C VAL A 125 -10.93 6.22 18.05
N PRO A 126 -12.16 5.85 18.47
CA PRO A 126 -12.39 5.11 19.72
C PRO A 126 -11.61 3.79 19.75
N TYR A 127 -11.09 3.41 20.93
CA TYR A 127 -10.22 2.23 21.06
C TYR A 127 -10.83 0.94 20.47
N GLN A 128 -12.14 0.73 20.63
CA GLN A 128 -12.86 -0.43 20.09
C GLN A 128 -12.91 -0.46 18.55
N GLN A 129 -12.67 0.70 17.91
CA GLN A 129 -12.63 0.83 16.45
C GLN A 129 -11.20 0.91 15.88
N GLN A 130 -10.19 0.73 16.72
CA GLN A 130 -8.79 0.69 16.34
C GLN A 130 -8.36 -0.73 15.91
N GLN A 131 -7.08 -0.90 15.59
CA GLN A 131 -6.46 -2.19 15.26
C GLN A 131 -7.22 -2.93 14.14
N PHE A 132 -7.56 -4.17 14.34
CA PHE A 132 -8.23 -4.99 13.33
C PHE A 132 -9.54 -4.38 12.85
N HIS A 133 -10.33 -3.78 13.74
CA HIS A 133 -11.57 -3.12 13.35
C HIS A 133 -11.34 -2.01 12.30
N ALA A 134 -10.30 -1.21 12.46
CA ALA A 134 -9.96 -0.13 11.52
C ALA A 134 -9.47 -0.66 10.17
N LEU A 135 -8.94 -1.87 10.11
CA LEU A 135 -8.26 -2.44 8.94
C LEU A 135 -9.16 -3.33 8.10
N MET A 136 -10.23 -3.88 8.69
CA MET A 136 -11.10 -4.86 8.03
C MET A 136 -12.13 -4.20 7.13
N THR A 137 -12.22 -4.68 5.89
CA THR A 137 -13.16 -4.18 4.87
C THR A 137 -14.63 -4.48 5.18
N GLU A 138 -14.90 -5.47 6.03
CA GLU A 138 -16.22 -5.79 6.56
C GLU A 138 -16.86 -4.63 7.34
N HIS A 139 -16.03 -3.74 7.90
CA HIS A 139 -16.50 -2.52 8.57
C HIS A 139 -16.64 -1.33 7.61
N GLY A 140 -16.60 -1.60 6.31
CA GLY A 140 -16.74 -0.64 5.22
C GLY A 140 -15.43 -0.03 4.76
N VAL A 141 -15.46 0.48 3.55
CA VAL A 141 -14.35 1.16 2.88
C VAL A 141 -14.70 2.62 2.64
N LEU A 142 -13.71 3.47 2.53
CA LEU A 142 -13.92 4.89 2.25
C LEU A 142 -14.24 5.07 0.76
N SER A 143 -15.27 5.86 0.46
CA SER A 143 -15.53 6.34 -0.89
C SER A 143 -14.64 7.55 -1.16
N VAL A 144 -13.61 7.36 -1.99
CA VAL A 144 -12.63 8.41 -2.32
C VAL A 144 -12.80 8.79 -3.79
N PRO A 145 -13.25 10.01 -4.10
CA PRO A 145 -13.31 10.51 -5.48
C PRO A 145 -11.93 10.50 -6.13
N GLN A 146 -11.88 10.24 -7.44
CA GLN A 146 -10.62 10.17 -8.20
C GLN A 146 -9.72 11.41 -8.01
N LYS A 147 -10.31 12.61 -7.99
CA LYS A 147 -9.57 13.86 -7.78
C LYS A 147 -8.92 13.92 -6.38
N GLU A 148 -9.59 13.42 -5.36
CA GLU A 148 -9.06 13.36 -3.99
C GLU A 148 -7.96 12.32 -3.89
N ALA A 149 -8.13 11.16 -4.53
CA ALA A 149 -7.09 10.12 -4.59
C ALA A 149 -5.82 10.65 -5.28
N ALA A 150 -5.96 11.31 -6.44
CA ALA A 150 -4.84 11.90 -7.16
C ALA A 150 -4.13 12.99 -6.32
N SER A 151 -4.89 13.84 -5.62
CA SER A 151 -4.34 14.86 -4.71
C SER A 151 -3.59 14.23 -3.53
N MET A 152 -4.16 13.20 -2.92
CA MET A 152 -3.52 12.45 -1.83
C MET A 152 -2.22 11.80 -2.30
N ALA A 153 -2.22 11.13 -3.45
CA ALA A 153 -1.03 10.54 -4.03
C ALA A 153 0.07 11.58 -4.32
N ALA A 154 -0.30 12.76 -4.82
CA ALA A 154 0.66 13.84 -5.04
C ALA A 154 1.34 14.29 -3.74
N ARG A 155 0.56 14.54 -2.69
CA ARG A 155 1.09 14.91 -1.36
C ARG A 155 2.02 13.84 -0.79
N LEU A 156 1.65 12.58 -0.94
CA LEU A 156 2.48 11.44 -0.48
C LEU A 156 3.77 11.34 -1.29
N ARG A 157 3.73 11.51 -2.63
CA ARG A 157 4.94 11.54 -3.48
C ARG A 157 5.91 12.63 -3.03
N ASP A 158 5.40 13.84 -2.80
CA ASP A 158 6.22 14.97 -2.35
C ASP A 158 6.86 14.69 -0.98
N ALA A 159 6.09 14.10 -0.07
CA ALA A 159 6.58 13.72 1.24
C ALA A 159 7.64 12.61 1.17
N VAL A 160 7.48 11.60 0.33
CA VAL A 160 8.49 10.54 0.09
C VAL A 160 9.75 11.13 -0.55
N ALA A 161 9.61 11.97 -1.58
CA ALA A 161 10.74 12.60 -2.27
C ALA A 161 11.58 13.49 -1.34
N SER A 162 10.93 14.24 -0.45
CA SER A 162 11.61 15.10 0.52
C SER A 162 12.48 14.32 1.52
N ARG A 163 12.23 13.03 1.73
CA ARG A 163 12.96 12.16 2.66
C ARG A 163 14.23 11.54 2.07
N GLY A 164 14.44 11.65 0.75
CA GLY A 164 15.71 11.31 0.11
C GLY A 164 15.99 9.81 -0.03
N ILE A 165 14.97 8.96 -0.18
CA ILE A 165 15.14 7.51 -0.44
C ILE A 165 16.06 7.28 -1.64
N LEU A 166 15.84 8.03 -2.72
CA LEU A 166 16.59 7.90 -3.98
C LEU A 166 18.08 8.26 -3.82
N ARG A 167 18.44 9.12 -2.86
CA ARG A 167 19.85 9.52 -2.64
C ARG A 167 20.68 8.47 -1.90
N ARG A 168 20.07 7.54 -1.17
CA ARG A 168 20.79 6.53 -0.37
C ARG A 168 21.13 5.27 -1.17
N GLN A 169 20.46 5.00 -2.28
CA GLN A 169 20.73 3.84 -3.12
C GLN A 169 21.97 4.02 -4.01
N ASP A 170 22.30 5.26 -4.40
CA ASP A 170 23.48 5.56 -5.20
C ASP A 170 24.80 5.50 -4.43
N THR A 171 24.78 5.67 -3.11
CA THR A 171 26.01 5.64 -2.27
C THR A 171 26.52 4.23 -1.98
N THR A 172 25.74 3.17 -2.23
CA THR A 172 26.16 1.78 -2.04
C THR A 172 26.75 1.13 -3.30
N ARG A 173 26.75 1.83 -4.45
CA ARG A 173 27.40 1.35 -5.70
C ARG A 173 28.87 1.76 -5.84
N GLY A 174 29.46 2.37 -4.82
CA GLY A 174 30.80 2.98 -4.89
C GLY A 174 31.80 2.50 -3.84
N THR A 175 31.79 1.21 -3.43
CA THR A 175 32.88 0.61 -2.65
C THR A 175 33.17 -0.80 -3.11
#